data_163b97e9c4bfc07042139f53ea4b2f48
#
_entry.id   163b97e9c4bfc07042139f53ea4b2f48
#
_cell.length_a   1.000
_cell.length_b   1.000
_cell.length_c   1.000
_cell.angle_alpha   90.00
_cell.angle_beta   90.00
_cell.angle_gamma   90.00
#
_symmetry.space_group_name_H-M   'P 1'
#
loop_
_entity.id
_entity.type
_entity.pdbx_description
1 polymer ?
#
loop_
_entity_poly.entity_id
_entity_poly.type
_entity_poly.pdbx_seq_one_letter_code
_entity_poly.pdbx_strand_id
1 'polypeptide(L)'
;MKKLFLIPLSVFAILMFACAGETEIVEVTKEVVVEKPTTVEVEVPVVTEKVIEVEKEVVKEIEVEKKYKPLVIYSGRKESLVGPIIQAFTDATRIPVEVKYGSTGAMAATLMEEGDKTPADIFYAQDPGGLGSVEDMFAVLPSSITEKVPDWADSPNQKWTGITGRARVVVYNTDAITDPATQLPDNLYDFIDPKWKGKIGWPPTNSSFQAMVTGLRLVWGEEKTKTWLEGIIANDVKVYAKNTPTVEAAGAGEIEVGFVNHYYLHRFLKANTETFAARNYFLPSGGPGSVVLVAGAGILDASDNKEAAERFMEFMLSTTAQAYFANEVYEYPLVEGVNKSYLLPDLSTLNTPDIDISDLGDVEATQKLLQDVGALP
;
A
#
# COMPACT_ATOMS: atom_id res chain seq x y z
N MET A 1 -29.27 -14.02 61.71
CA MET A 1 -28.11 -14.68 61.06
C MET A 1 -28.65 -15.80 60.17
N LYS A 2 -28.83 -15.51 58.91
CA LYS A 2 -29.17 -16.54 57.91
C LYS A 2 -28.01 -16.61 56.92
N LYS A 3 -27.44 -17.81 56.78
CA LYS A 3 -26.27 -18.12 55.92
C LYS A 3 -26.68 -18.10 54.45
N LEU A 4 -25.93 -17.34 53.67
CA LEU A 4 -26.00 -17.29 52.20
C LEU A 4 -25.32 -18.54 51.63
N PHE A 5 -26.05 -19.35 50.84
CA PHE A 5 -25.45 -20.42 50.02
C PHE A 5 -25.31 -19.87 48.61
N LEU A 6 -24.04 -19.76 48.14
CA LEU A 6 -23.69 -19.53 46.75
C LEU A 6 -23.58 -20.88 46.04
N ILE A 7 -24.35 -21.09 44.99
CA ILE A 7 -24.18 -22.20 44.06
C ILE A 7 -23.65 -21.61 42.76
N PRO A 8 -22.46 -21.96 42.30
CA PRO A 8 -21.98 -21.55 40.99
C PRO A 8 -22.58 -22.49 39.93
N LEU A 9 -23.40 -21.92 39.04
CA LEU A 9 -23.83 -22.63 37.82
C LEU A 9 -22.94 -22.22 36.66
N SER A 10 -22.01 -23.11 36.34
CA SER A 10 -21.15 -22.95 35.16
C SER A 10 -21.85 -23.48 33.91
N VAL A 11 -22.20 -22.61 32.99
CA VAL A 11 -22.70 -23.00 31.67
C VAL A 11 -21.55 -22.89 30.69
N PHE A 12 -21.04 -24.04 30.23
CA PHE A 12 -20.08 -24.17 29.14
C PHE A 12 -20.81 -24.00 27.81
N ALA A 13 -20.50 -22.95 27.06
CA ALA A 13 -20.83 -22.86 25.64
C ALA A 13 -19.52 -23.08 24.85
N ILE A 14 -19.38 -24.27 24.29
CA ILE A 14 -18.28 -24.59 23.35
C ILE A 14 -18.76 -24.18 21.95
N LEU A 15 -18.21 -23.14 21.39
CA LEU A 15 -18.25 -22.87 19.96
C LEU A 15 -16.96 -23.41 19.35
N MET A 16 -17.07 -24.54 18.63
CA MET A 16 -15.97 -25.03 17.82
C MET A 16 -15.91 -24.24 16.51
N PHE A 17 -14.85 -23.47 16.36
CA PHE A 17 -14.30 -23.12 15.04
C PHE A 17 -12.92 -23.73 14.94
N ALA A 18 -12.78 -24.63 13.99
CA ALA A 18 -11.50 -25.28 13.68
C ALA A 18 -10.74 -24.40 12.71
N CYS A 19 -9.58 -23.88 13.13
CA CYS A 19 -8.36 -23.78 12.33
C CYS A 19 -7.22 -23.32 13.24
N ALA A 20 -6.05 -23.93 13.07
CA ALA A 20 -4.92 -23.90 13.98
C ALA A 20 -4.28 -22.49 14.11
N GLY A 21 -4.28 -22.01 15.33
CA GLY A 21 -3.53 -20.89 15.86
C GLY A 21 -3.82 -20.87 17.35
N GLU A 22 -2.82 -20.69 18.20
CA GLU A 22 -3.01 -20.65 19.65
C GLU A 22 -4.05 -19.58 19.99
N THR A 23 -5.26 -20.05 20.29
CA THR A 23 -6.34 -19.21 20.79
C THR A 23 -6.11 -18.99 22.27
N GLU A 24 -5.72 -17.77 22.64
CA GLU A 24 -5.81 -17.32 24.03
C GLU A 24 -7.28 -17.37 24.46
N ILE A 25 -7.60 -18.31 25.36
CA ILE A 25 -8.97 -18.47 25.88
C ILE A 25 -9.27 -17.28 26.77
N VAL A 26 -10.08 -16.37 26.30
CA VAL A 26 -10.63 -15.31 27.15
C VAL A 26 -11.81 -15.93 27.95
N GLU A 27 -11.58 -16.19 29.25
CA GLU A 27 -12.67 -16.58 30.15
C GLU A 27 -13.65 -15.40 30.31
N VAL A 28 -14.83 -15.57 29.75
CA VAL A 28 -15.95 -14.66 30.01
C VAL A 28 -16.62 -15.06 31.30
N THR A 29 -16.30 -14.42 32.41
CA THR A 29 -17.03 -14.53 33.66
C THR A 29 -18.29 -13.69 33.58
N LYS A 30 -19.45 -14.35 33.60
CA LYS A 30 -20.76 -13.65 33.80
C LYS A 30 -20.97 -13.42 35.29
N GLU A 31 -20.95 -12.17 35.71
CA GLU A 31 -21.44 -11.80 37.06
C GLU A 31 -22.94 -11.54 36.98
N VAL A 32 -23.69 -12.35 37.68
CA VAL A 32 -25.15 -12.15 37.86
C VAL A 32 -25.37 -11.35 39.14
N VAL A 33 -25.76 -10.08 39.00
CA VAL A 33 -26.15 -9.24 40.13
C VAL A 33 -27.63 -9.35 40.30
N VAL A 34 -28.08 -10.02 41.38
CA VAL A 34 -29.46 -10.11 41.76
C VAL A 34 -29.80 -8.94 42.72
N GLU A 35 -30.50 -7.93 42.25
CA GLU A 35 -31.07 -6.90 43.11
C GLU A 35 -32.34 -7.44 43.75
N LYS A 36 -32.37 -7.45 45.10
CA LYS A 36 -33.60 -7.80 45.84
C LYS A 36 -34.62 -6.66 45.79
N PRO A 37 -35.90 -6.94 45.50
CA PRO A 37 -36.92 -5.93 45.55
C PRO A 37 -37.18 -5.49 47.02
N THR A 38 -37.30 -4.18 47.22
CA THR A 38 -37.69 -3.58 48.48
C THR A 38 -39.21 -3.72 48.61
N THR A 39 -39.67 -4.49 49.60
CA THR A 39 -41.09 -4.62 49.94
C THR A 39 -41.57 -3.33 50.58
N VAL A 40 -42.56 -2.68 49.97
CA VAL A 40 -43.37 -1.64 50.59
C VAL A 40 -44.69 -2.30 51.01
N GLU A 41 -44.92 -2.45 52.37
CA GLU A 41 -46.19 -2.89 52.88
C GLU A 41 -47.22 -1.78 52.72
N VAL A 42 -48.28 -2.06 51.94
CA VAL A 42 -49.50 -1.27 51.89
C VAL A 42 -50.62 -2.20 52.33
N GLU A 43 -51.21 -1.93 53.52
CA GLU A 43 -52.43 -2.63 54.01
C GLU A 43 -53.59 -2.24 53.12
N VAL A 44 -54.22 -3.20 52.42
CA VAL A 44 -55.57 -3.11 51.81
C VAL A 44 -56.25 -4.47 51.94
N PRO A 45 -57.56 -4.52 52.26
CA PRO A 45 -58.20 -5.75 52.71
C PRO A 45 -58.55 -6.71 51.56
N VAL A 46 -58.25 -7.94 51.83
CA VAL A 46 -58.83 -9.20 51.30
C VAL A 46 -59.23 -9.24 49.80
N VAL A 47 -58.33 -9.54 48.97
CA VAL A 47 -58.53 -10.38 47.78
C VAL A 47 -57.30 -11.29 47.66
N THR A 48 -57.47 -12.60 47.59
CA THR A 48 -56.40 -13.58 47.40
C THR A 48 -55.93 -13.53 45.93
N GLU A 49 -55.03 -12.66 45.64
CA GLU A 49 -54.28 -12.69 44.40
C GLU A 49 -52.98 -13.43 44.64
N LYS A 50 -52.74 -14.46 43.78
CA LYS A 50 -51.54 -15.23 43.76
C LYS A 50 -50.49 -14.40 43.02
N VAL A 51 -49.60 -13.72 43.76
CA VAL A 51 -48.48 -12.98 43.16
C VAL A 51 -47.49 -13.99 42.59
N ILE A 52 -47.35 -14.00 41.28
CA ILE A 52 -46.27 -14.70 40.59
C ILE A 52 -45.08 -13.73 40.55
N GLU A 53 -44.08 -13.95 41.39
CA GLU A 53 -42.79 -13.23 41.27
C GLU A 53 -42.09 -13.65 39.96
N VAL A 54 -41.99 -12.70 39.04
CA VAL A 54 -41.16 -12.88 37.82
C VAL A 54 -39.81 -12.26 38.15
N GLU A 55 -38.82 -13.12 38.40
CA GLU A 55 -37.42 -12.68 38.43
C GLU A 55 -37.01 -12.16 37.05
N LYS A 56 -36.67 -10.88 36.98
CA LYS A 56 -36.13 -10.27 35.77
C LYS A 56 -34.62 -10.36 35.84
N GLU A 57 -34.02 -11.31 35.10
CA GLU A 57 -32.58 -11.42 34.94
C GLU A 57 -32.09 -10.28 34.05
N VAL A 58 -31.31 -9.36 34.61
CA VAL A 58 -30.65 -8.30 33.83
C VAL A 58 -29.25 -8.79 33.48
N VAL A 59 -29.10 -9.27 32.28
CA VAL A 59 -27.77 -9.61 31.72
C VAL A 59 -27.12 -8.30 31.30
N LYS A 60 -26.08 -7.88 32.01
CA LYS A 60 -25.17 -6.84 31.52
C LYS A 60 -24.09 -7.50 30.67
N GLU A 61 -24.13 -7.28 29.37
CA GLU A 61 -22.98 -7.56 28.52
C GLU A 61 -21.87 -6.55 28.84
N ILE A 62 -20.75 -7.04 29.35
CA ILE A 62 -19.54 -6.23 29.51
C ILE A 62 -18.74 -6.45 28.23
N GLU A 63 -18.70 -5.44 27.36
CA GLU A 63 -17.75 -5.40 26.26
C GLU A 63 -16.33 -5.31 26.84
N VAL A 64 -15.57 -6.40 26.75
CA VAL A 64 -14.14 -6.39 27.07
C VAL A 64 -13.41 -5.86 25.85
N GLU A 65 -12.85 -4.67 25.96
CA GLU A 65 -12.04 -4.07 24.90
C GLU A 65 -10.81 -4.95 24.63
N LYS A 66 -10.77 -5.62 23.48
CA LYS A 66 -9.65 -6.48 23.08
C LYS A 66 -8.42 -5.58 22.89
N LYS A 67 -7.41 -5.70 23.72
CA LYS A 67 -6.12 -5.04 23.53
C LYS A 67 -5.33 -5.78 22.45
N TYR A 68 -5.06 -5.08 21.36
CA TYR A 68 -4.20 -5.60 20.30
C TYR A 68 -2.74 -5.24 20.55
N LYS A 69 -1.83 -6.16 20.21
CA LYS A 69 -0.42 -5.85 20.05
C LYS A 69 -0.28 -4.84 18.89
N PRO A 70 0.61 -3.84 18.99
CA PRO A 70 0.88 -2.95 17.87
C PRO A 70 1.33 -3.72 16.62
N LEU A 71 0.75 -3.38 15.48
CA LEU A 71 1.17 -3.87 14.17
C LEU A 71 2.38 -3.05 13.71
N VAL A 72 3.49 -3.69 13.42
CA VAL A 72 4.74 -3.04 12.99
C VAL A 72 4.87 -3.12 11.47
N ILE A 73 4.93 -1.95 10.82
CA ILE A 73 5.03 -1.84 9.35
C ILE A 73 6.37 -1.20 8.97
N TYR A 74 7.16 -1.88 8.15
CA TYR A 74 8.30 -1.28 7.47
C TYR A 74 7.81 -0.74 6.12
N SER A 75 7.84 0.59 5.97
CA SER A 75 7.23 1.27 4.82
C SER A 75 8.26 1.96 3.94
N GLY A 76 8.32 1.51 2.69
CA GLY A 76 8.98 2.22 1.59
C GLY A 76 8.13 3.37 1.03
N ARG A 77 6.88 3.50 1.49
CA ARG A 77 5.95 4.56 1.11
C ARG A 77 6.15 5.79 1.99
N LYS A 78 5.92 6.98 1.44
CA LYS A 78 6.02 8.22 2.24
C LYS A 78 4.84 8.33 3.22
N GLU A 79 5.13 8.72 4.45
CA GLU A 79 4.11 8.99 5.49
C GLU A 79 2.99 9.91 4.99
N SER A 80 3.33 10.99 4.27
CA SER A 80 2.33 11.92 3.71
C SER A 80 1.35 11.29 2.69
N LEU A 81 1.63 10.08 2.20
CA LEU A 81 0.76 9.35 1.28
C LEU A 81 -0.08 8.28 1.98
N VAL A 82 0.51 7.60 2.96
CA VAL A 82 -0.11 6.42 3.57
C VAL A 82 -0.46 6.61 5.05
N GLY A 83 0.11 7.61 5.73
CA GLY A 83 -0.18 7.89 7.14
C GLY A 83 -1.67 8.10 7.41
N PRO A 84 -2.40 8.93 6.65
CA PRO A 84 -3.83 9.14 6.89
C PRO A 84 -4.67 7.86 6.77
N ILE A 85 -4.38 6.99 5.81
CA ILE A 85 -5.14 5.74 5.66
C ILE A 85 -4.74 4.69 6.70
N ILE A 86 -3.49 4.66 7.15
CA ILE A 86 -3.05 3.84 8.27
C ILE A 86 -3.74 4.29 9.57
N GLN A 87 -3.87 5.60 9.78
CA GLN A 87 -4.61 6.12 10.92
C GLN A 87 -6.10 5.72 10.85
N ALA A 88 -6.71 5.79 9.66
CA ALA A 88 -8.09 5.34 9.46
C ALA A 88 -8.27 3.84 9.77
N PHE A 89 -7.29 2.99 9.46
CA PHE A 89 -7.26 1.59 9.89
C PHE A 89 -7.27 1.47 11.42
N THR A 90 -6.40 2.20 12.11
CA THR A 90 -6.34 2.21 13.58
C THR A 90 -7.67 2.66 14.19
N ASP A 91 -8.27 3.72 13.64
CA ASP A 91 -9.54 4.26 14.13
C ASP A 91 -10.70 3.27 13.94
N ALA A 92 -10.71 2.54 12.82
CA ALA A 92 -11.75 1.57 12.50
C ALA A 92 -11.62 0.25 13.27
N THR A 93 -10.38 -0.20 13.55
CA THR A 93 -10.12 -1.55 14.08
C THR A 93 -9.67 -1.57 15.52
N ARG A 94 -9.23 -0.43 16.06
CA ARG A 94 -8.56 -0.28 17.36
C ARG A 94 -7.20 -1.00 17.44
N ILE A 95 -6.67 -1.49 16.33
CA ILE A 95 -5.33 -2.06 16.25
C ILE A 95 -4.32 -0.91 16.17
N PRO A 96 -3.41 -0.75 17.15
CA PRO A 96 -2.36 0.26 17.08
C PRO A 96 -1.37 -0.10 15.96
N VAL A 97 -0.82 0.91 15.27
CA VAL A 97 0.16 0.70 14.21
C VAL A 97 1.41 1.52 14.48
N GLU A 98 2.56 0.87 14.41
CA GLU A 98 3.88 1.51 14.45
C GLU A 98 4.52 1.40 13.06
N VAL A 99 4.97 2.54 12.49
CA VAL A 99 5.52 2.55 11.14
C VAL A 99 6.96 3.05 11.14
N LYS A 100 7.86 2.24 10.58
CA LYS A 100 9.23 2.64 10.26
C LYS A 100 9.27 3.07 8.79
N TYR A 101 9.41 4.37 8.55
CA TYR A 101 9.47 4.94 7.21
C TYR A 101 10.90 5.02 6.67
N GLY A 102 11.07 4.67 5.39
CA GLY A 102 12.36 4.78 4.71
C GLY A 102 12.22 4.74 3.18
N SER A 103 13.31 4.48 2.47
CA SER A 103 13.23 4.06 1.07
C SER A 103 12.93 2.56 1.02
N THR A 104 12.27 2.10 -0.06
CA THR A 104 11.98 0.67 -0.27
C THR A 104 13.25 -0.18 -0.13
N GLY A 105 14.33 0.20 -0.82
CA GLY A 105 15.59 -0.54 -0.75
C GLY A 105 16.23 -0.54 0.65
N ALA A 106 16.16 0.58 1.39
CA ALA A 106 16.69 0.62 2.76
C ALA A 106 15.88 -0.27 3.71
N MET A 107 14.55 -0.31 3.55
CA MET A 107 13.70 -1.19 4.37
C MET A 107 13.91 -2.65 4.02
N ALA A 108 14.05 -2.99 2.74
CA ALA A 108 14.38 -4.35 2.30
C ALA A 108 15.76 -4.80 2.85
N ALA A 109 16.79 -3.95 2.76
CA ALA A 109 18.10 -4.25 3.33
C ALA A 109 18.05 -4.45 4.86
N THR A 110 17.27 -3.63 5.57
CA THR A 110 17.05 -3.81 7.00
C THR A 110 16.41 -5.15 7.29
N LEU A 111 15.38 -5.56 6.56
CA LEU A 111 14.72 -6.87 6.73
C LEU A 111 15.69 -8.02 6.49
N MET A 112 16.52 -7.95 5.44
CA MET A 112 17.54 -8.97 5.17
C MET A 112 18.58 -9.07 6.29
N GLU A 113 18.98 -7.93 6.87
CA GLU A 113 19.93 -7.90 8.00
C GLU A 113 19.30 -8.46 9.29
N GLU A 114 18.05 -8.13 9.58
CA GLU A 114 17.31 -8.59 10.76
C GLU A 114 16.90 -10.06 10.66
N GLY A 115 16.64 -10.56 9.44
CA GLY A 115 16.21 -11.94 9.17
C GLY A 115 14.96 -12.32 9.99
N ASP A 116 14.95 -13.53 10.54
CA ASP A 116 13.84 -14.04 11.38
C ASP A 116 13.66 -13.31 12.72
N LYS A 117 14.54 -12.35 13.03
CA LYS A 117 14.46 -11.53 14.25
C LYS A 117 13.85 -10.15 13.98
N THR A 118 13.40 -9.89 12.77
CA THR A 118 12.76 -8.63 12.45
C THR A 118 11.54 -8.40 13.35
N PRO A 119 11.36 -7.20 13.90
CA PRO A 119 10.13 -6.85 14.61
C PRO A 119 8.98 -6.51 13.66
N ALA A 120 9.23 -6.45 12.34
CA ALA A 120 8.22 -6.08 11.36
C ALA A 120 7.21 -7.21 11.13
N ASP A 121 5.94 -6.83 11.06
CA ASP A 121 4.85 -7.73 10.67
C ASP A 121 4.58 -7.62 9.18
N ILE A 122 4.71 -6.40 8.60
CA ILE A 122 4.41 -6.10 7.21
C ILE A 122 5.57 -5.31 6.59
N PHE A 123 5.92 -5.66 5.35
CA PHE A 123 6.69 -4.80 4.48
C PHE A 123 5.78 -4.19 3.42
N TYR A 124 5.66 -2.86 3.42
CA TYR A 124 4.87 -2.08 2.46
C TYR A 124 5.80 -1.32 1.51
N ALA A 125 6.03 -1.88 0.34
CA ALA A 125 6.97 -1.36 -0.64
C ALA A 125 6.33 -0.38 -1.63
N GLN A 126 7.16 0.46 -2.24
CA GLN A 126 6.73 1.38 -3.29
C GLN A 126 6.65 0.71 -4.66
N ASP A 127 7.27 -0.42 -4.87
CA ASP A 127 7.37 -1.09 -6.18
C ASP A 127 7.59 -2.60 -6.02
N PRO A 128 7.27 -3.39 -7.07
CA PRO A 128 7.40 -4.84 -7.04
C PRO A 128 8.85 -5.31 -6.90
N GLY A 129 9.83 -4.54 -7.40
CA GLY A 129 11.24 -4.89 -7.26
C GLY A 129 11.67 -4.99 -5.80
N GLY A 130 11.17 -4.07 -4.95
CA GLY A 130 11.43 -4.14 -3.51
C GLY A 130 10.74 -5.32 -2.84
N LEU A 131 9.53 -5.70 -3.28
CA LEU A 131 8.83 -6.89 -2.78
C LEU A 131 9.55 -8.17 -3.18
N GLY A 132 9.89 -8.30 -4.46
CA GLY A 132 10.59 -9.45 -4.98
C GLY A 132 11.96 -9.68 -4.33
N SER A 133 12.69 -8.60 -3.96
CA SER A 133 14.01 -8.72 -3.33
C SER A 133 13.99 -9.40 -1.95
N VAL A 134 12.84 -9.48 -1.30
CA VAL A 134 12.64 -10.12 0.02
C VAL A 134 11.49 -11.13 0.01
N GLU A 135 11.06 -11.61 -1.15
CA GLU A 135 9.89 -12.48 -1.30
C GLU A 135 9.97 -13.74 -0.43
N ASP A 136 11.16 -14.31 -0.27
CA ASP A 136 11.38 -15.51 0.54
C ASP A 136 11.06 -15.29 2.03
N MET A 137 11.08 -14.04 2.48
CA MET A 137 10.76 -13.67 3.86
C MET A 137 9.25 -13.56 4.14
N PHE A 138 8.40 -13.62 3.10
CA PHE A 138 6.96 -13.48 3.27
C PHE A 138 6.27 -14.82 3.48
N ALA A 139 5.24 -14.79 4.33
CA ALA A 139 4.22 -15.84 4.40
C ALA A 139 3.35 -15.85 3.13
N VAL A 140 2.75 -16.99 2.83
CA VAL A 140 1.72 -17.08 1.78
C VAL A 140 0.47 -16.35 2.27
N LEU A 141 -0.05 -15.44 1.47
CA LEU A 141 -1.27 -14.68 1.75
C LEU A 141 -2.51 -15.56 1.55
N PRO A 142 -3.56 -15.38 2.37
CA PRO A 142 -4.83 -16.05 2.16
C PRO A 142 -5.53 -15.54 0.88
N SER A 143 -6.32 -16.40 0.24
CA SER A 143 -7.08 -16.06 -0.97
C SER A 143 -8.07 -14.90 -0.76
N SER A 144 -8.57 -14.70 0.45
CA SER A 144 -9.40 -13.55 0.82
C SER A 144 -8.72 -12.20 0.59
N ILE A 145 -7.40 -12.18 0.47
CA ILE A 145 -6.58 -11.00 0.14
C ILE A 145 -6.24 -10.99 -1.35
N THR A 146 -5.66 -12.06 -1.88
CA THR A 146 -5.14 -12.10 -3.25
C THR A 146 -6.24 -12.05 -4.31
N GLU A 147 -7.39 -12.67 -4.09
CA GLU A 147 -8.54 -12.63 -5.01
C GLU A 147 -9.21 -11.24 -5.16
N LYS A 148 -8.79 -10.24 -4.36
CA LYS A 148 -9.35 -8.87 -4.45
C LYS A 148 -8.73 -8.01 -5.53
N VAL A 149 -7.59 -8.41 -6.05
CA VAL A 149 -6.85 -7.68 -7.09
C VAL A 149 -6.71 -8.53 -8.34
N PRO A 150 -6.45 -7.94 -9.52
CA PRO A 150 -6.21 -8.73 -10.73
C PRO A 150 -4.86 -9.47 -10.64
N ASP A 151 -4.78 -10.65 -11.26
CA ASP A 151 -3.63 -11.56 -11.22
C ASP A 151 -2.29 -10.87 -11.54
N TRP A 152 -2.29 -9.91 -12.47
CA TRP A 152 -1.07 -9.17 -12.83
C TRP A 152 -0.53 -8.29 -11.68
N ALA A 153 -1.32 -8.03 -10.66
CA ALA A 153 -0.95 -7.19 -9.52
C ALA A 153 -0.44 -7.98 -8.31
N ASP A 154 -0.44 -9.31 -8.38
CA ASP A 154 0.00 -10.21 -7.32
C ASP A 154 1.32 -10.88 -7.62
N SER A 155 1.97 -11.40 -6.58
CA SER A 155 3.06 -12.37 -6.72
C SER A 155 2.50 -13.72 -7.19
N PRO A 156 3.10 -14.37 -8.19
CA PRO A 156 2.72 -15.73 -8.62
C PRO A 156 2.71 -16.75 -7.47
N ASN A 157 3.53 -16.53 -6.45
CA ASN A 157 3.63 -17.36 -5.25
C ASN A 157 2.68 -16.93 -4.13
N GLN A 158 1.81 -15.95 -4.39
CA GLN A 158 0.86 -15.40 -3.40
C GLN A 158 1.53 -14.88 -2.11
N LYS A 159 2.76 -14.41 -2.20
CA LYS A 159 3.54 -13.95 -1.04
C LYS A 159 3.40 -12.46 -0.78
N TRP A 160 3.01 -11.69 -1.78
CA TRP A 160 2.68 -10.28 -1.66
C TRP A 160 1.58 -9.91 -2.66
N THR A 161 0.87 -8.83 -2.40
CA THR A 161 -0.16 -8.30 -3.30
C THR A 161 0.00 -6.80 -3.52
N GLY A 162 -0.41 -6.35 -4.69
CA GLY A 162 -0.55 -4.93 -5.01
C GLY A 162 -1.68 -4.29 -4.22
N ILE A 163 -1.41 -3.09 -3.71
CA ILE A 163 -2.43 -2.26 -3.06
C ILE A 163 -2.93 -1.18 -4.03
N THR A 164 -2.02 -0.59 -4.82
CA THR A 164 -2.38 0.45 -5.80
C THR A 164 -1.50 0.39 -7.04
N GLY A 165 -2.04 0.76 -8.21
CA GLY A 165 -1.31 0.86 -9.46
C GLY A 165 -0.70 2.26 -9.70
N ARG A 166 0.50 2.31 -10.29
CA ARG A 166 1.22 3.55 -10.57
C ARG A 166 1.87 3.50 -11.93
N ALA A 167 1.38 4.32 -12.87
CA ALA A 167 1.94 4.41 -14.21
C ALA A 167 3.23 5.23 -14.23
N ARG A 168 4.23 4.77 -15.00
CA ARG A 168 5.37 5.59 -15.41
C ARG A 168 4.92 6.54 -16.49
N VAL A 169 5.41 7.78 -16.43
CA VAL A 169 5.06 8.86 -17.36
C VAL A 169 6.28 9.74 -17.62
N VAL A 170 6.17 10.53 -18.67
CA VAL A 170 7.03 11.70 -18.89
C VAL A 170 6.30 12.92 -18.33
N VAL A 171 6.82 13.54 -17.26
CA VAL A 171 6.36 14.88 -16.87
C VAL A 171 7.02 15.89 -17.79
N TYR A 172 6.27 16.88 -18.27
CA TYR A 172 6.81 17.93 -19.16
C TYR A 172 6.40 19.32 -18.70
N ASN A 173 7.25 20.30 -19.02
CA ASN A 173 6.98 21.72 -18.78
C ASN A 173 6.06 22.27 -19.87
N THR A 174 4.93 22.90 -19.48
CA THR A 174 3.89 23.39 -20.42
C THR A 174 4.26 24.68 -21.13
N ASP A 175 5.23 25.45 -20.62
CA ASP A 175 5.70 26.67 -21.27
C ASP A 175 6.70 26.34 -22.39
N ALA A 176 7.48 25.27 -22.22
CA ALA A 176 8.43 24.80 -23.24
C ALA A 176 7.73 23.92 -24.29
N ILE A 177 6.76 23.09 -23.88
CA ILE A 177 6.07 22.11 -24.72
C ILE A 177 4.59 22.44 -24.72
N THR A 178 4.16 23.19 -25.76
CA THR A 178 2.80 23.69 -25.89
C THR A 178 1.87 22.75 -26.66
N ASP A 179 2.43 21.85 -27.44
CA ASP A 179 1.71 20.78 -28.14
C ASP A 179 2.45 19.42 -27.92
N PRO A 180 2.13 18.72 -26.82
CA PRO A 180 2.82 17.48 -26.48
C PRO A 180 2.64 16.37 -27.53
N ALA A 181 1.52 16.37 -28.27
CA ALA A 181 1.24 15.34 -29.27
C ALA A 181 2.19 15.39 -30.47
N THR A 182 2.76 16.57 -30.78
CA THR A 182 3.68 16.75 -31.90
C THR A 182 5.11 17.00 -31.49
N GLN A 183 5.34 17.47 -30.26
CA GLN A 183 6.66 17.85 -29.77
C GLN A 183 7.35 16.76 -28.96
N LEU A 184 6.58 15.90 -28.28
CA LEU A 184 7.11 14.78 -27.52
C LEU A 184 7.19 13.50 -28.36
N PRO A 185 8.18 12.63 -28.10
CA PRO A 185 8.25 11.31 -28.71
C PRO A 185 7.09 10.41 -28.26
N ASP A 186 6.63 9.53 -29.16
CA ASP A 186 5.59 8.55 -28.86
C ASP A 186 6.09 7.40 -27.95
N ASN A 187 7.39 7.22 -27.85
CA ASN A 187 8.03 6.14 -27.09
C ASN A 187 9.23 6.65 -26.27
N LEU A 188 9.63 5.89 -25.25
CA LEU A 188 10.71 6.27 -24.34
C LEU A 188 12.09 6.28 -25.03
N TYR A 189 12.30 5.42 -26.05
CA TYR A 189 13.62 5.28 -26.68
C TYR A 189 14.07 6.56 -27.37
N ASP A 190 13.16 7.28 -28.01
CA ASP A 190 13.48 8.46 -28.83
C ASP A 190 13.93 9.69 -28.01
N PHE A 191 13.90 9.61 -26.68
CA PHE A 191 14.51 10.65 -25.82
C PHE A 191 16.05 10.66 -25.83
N ILE A 192 16.70 9.69 -26.51
CA ILE A 192 18.14 9.75 -26.78
C ILE A 192 18.50 10.73 -27.90
N ASP A 193 17.52 11.23 -28.68
CA ASP A 193 17.77 12.21 -29.73
C ASP A 193 18.51 13.43 -29.15
N PRO A 194 19.59 13.94 -29.78
CA PRO A 194 20.35 15.11 -29.36
C PRO A 194 19.52 16.40 -29.17
N LYS A 195 18.30 16.49 -29.76
CA LYS A 195 17.38 17.62 -29.50
C LYS A 195 17.01 17.78 -28.04
N TRP A 196 17.15 16.71 -27.23
CA TRP A 196 16.85 16.68 -25.80
C TRP A 196 18.04 17.04 -24.91
N LYS A 197 19.18 17.43 -25.49
CA LYS A 197 20.38 17.74 -24.72
C LYS A 197 20.15 18.88 -23.73
N GLY A 198 20.45 18.61 -22.43
CA GLY A 198 20.29 19.54 -21.32
C GLY A 198 18.85 19.74 -20.84
N LYS A 199 17.87 18.98 -21.41
CA LYS A 199 16.43 19.18 -21.18
C LYS A 199 15.77 18.11 -20.33
N ILE A 200 16.45 17.00 -20.08
CA ILE A 200 15.92 15.80 -19.39
C ILE A 200 16.31 15.81 -17.92
N GLY A 201 15.38 15.34 -17.08
CA GLY A 201 15.64 15.03 -15.67
C GLY A 201 15.26 13.60 -15.31
N TRP A 202 16.05 12.97 -14.46
CA TRP A 202 15.75 11.62 -13.97
C TRP A 202 16.18 11.37 -12.53
N PRO A 203 15.55 10.45 -11.79
CA PRO A 203 15.94 10.06 -10.43
C PRO A 203 16.52 8.63 -10.38
N PRO A 204 17.78 8.36 -10.77
CA PRO A 204 18.31 7.00 -10.93
C PRO A 204 18.43 6.22 -9.61
N THR A 205 18.47 6.91 -8.46
CA THR A 205 18.48 6.30 -7.12
C THR A 205 17.06 5.93 -6.63
N ASN A 206 16.01 6.30 -7.36
CA ASN A 206 14.63 6.00 -6.97
C ASN A 206 14.23 4.59 -7.38
N SER A 207 13.69 3.80 -6.45
CA SER A 207 13.32 2.39 -6.67
C SER A 207 12.34 2.20 -7.83
N SER A 208 11.34 3.08 -8.00
CA SER A 208 10.40 2.98 -9.14
C SER A 208 11.06 3.31 -10.49
N PHE A 209 12.13 4.12 -10.50
CA PHE A 209 12.92 4.32 -11.71
C PHE A 209 13.74 3.06 -12.01
N GLN A 210 14.36 2.47 -10.99
CA GLN A 210 15.11 1.21 -11.14
C GLN A 210 14.19 0.08 -11.61
N ALA A 211 12.99 -0.07 -11.03
CA ALA A 211 12.00 -1.04 -11.50
C ALA A 211 11.58 -0.81 -12.96
N MET A 212 11.45 0.45 -13.40
CA MET A 212 11.26 0.74 -14.84
C MET A 212 12.46 0.28 -15.67
N VAL A 213 13.68 0.54 -15.23
CA VAL A 213 14.90 0.08 -15.95
C VAL A 213 14.97 -1.44 -16.00
N THR A 214 14.57 -2.15 -14.93
CA THR A 214 14.41 -3.61 -14.98
C THR A 214 13.40 -4.01 -16.06
N GLY A 215 12.28 -3.33 -16.16
CA GLY A 215 11.31 -3.54 -17.24
C GLY A 215 11.89 -3.26 -18.64
N LEU A 216 12.77 -2.24 -18.79
CA LEU A 216 13.50 -2.01 -20.05
C LEU A 216 14.38 -3.22 -20.40
N ARG A 217 15.11 -3.76 -19.40
CA ARG A 217 15.99 -4.93 -19.59
C ARG A 217 15.20 -6.16 -20.03
N LEU A 218 14.04 -6.40 -19.42
CA LEU A 218 13.17 -7.52 -19.78
C LEU A 218 12.60 -7.41 -21.20
N VAL A 219 12.16 -6.22 -21.61
CA VAL A 219 11.48 -6.03 -22.90
C VAL A 219 12.45 -5.72 -24.03
N TRP A 220 13.47 -4.90 -23.79
CA TRP A 220 14.42 -4.49 -24.82
C TRP A 220 15.70 -5.33 -24.83
N GLY A 221 16.00 -6.03 -23.73
CA GLY A 221 17.29 -6.69 -23.49
C GLY A 221 18.35 -5.72 -22.97
N GLU A 222 19.44 -6.29 -22.43
CA GLU A 222 20.53 -5.55 -21.79
C GLU A 222 21.17 -4.49 -22.69
N GLU A 223 21.57 -4.88 -23.91
CA GLU A 223 22.33 -4.00 -24.83
C GLU A 223 21.52 -2.77 -25.27
N LYS A 224 20.23 -2.95 -25.58
CA LYS A 224 19.38 -1.83 -25.99
C LYS A 224 19.06 -0.91 -24.78
N THR A 225 18.88 -1.48 -23.61
CA THR A 225 18.69 -0.71 -22.36
C THR A 225 19.94 0.09 -22.02
N LYS A 226 21.12 -0.53 -22.12
CA LYS A 226 22.41 0.14 -21.95
C LYS A 226 22.58 1.30 -22.93
N THR A 227 22.30 1.07 -24.20
CA THR A 227 22.38 2.11 -25.26
C THR A 227 21.44 3.29 -24.93
N TRP A 228 20.23 3.01 -24.43
CA TRP A 228 19.31 4.05 -24.02
C TRP A 228 19.83 4.86 -22.84
N LEU A 229 20.33 4.19 -21.79
CA LEU A 229 20.90 4.85 -20.61
C LEU A 229 22.10 5.74 -20.98
N GLU A 230 23.01 5.24 -21.79
CA GLU A 230 24.18 5.98 -22.29
C GLU A 230 23.76 7.18 -23.16
N GLY A 231 22.72 7.01 -24.00
CA GLY A 231 22.15 8.09 -24.81
C GLY A 231 21.52 9.20 -23.98
N ILE A 232 20.80 8.84 -22.91
CA ILE A 232 20.24 9.81 -21.96
C ILE A 232 21.36 10.55 -21.22
N ILE A 233 22.42 9.87 -20.80
CA ILE A 233 23.61 10.50 -20.18
C ILE A 233 24.32 11.44 -21.16
N ALA A 234 24.48 11.04 -22.41
CA ALA A 234 25.09 11.87 -23.47
C ALA A 234 24.26 13.15 -23.74
N ASN A 235 22.99 13.14 -23.42
CA ASN A 235 22.10 14.31 -23.46
C ASN A 235 22.24 15.21 -22.22
N ASP A 236 23.29 15.11 -21.43
CA ASP A 236 23.54 15.95 -20.24
C ASP A 236 22.33 15.95 -19.27
N VAL A 237 21.79 14.77 -18.98
CA VAL A 237 20.61 14.61 -18.12
C VAL A 237 20.86 15.16 -16.71
N LYS A 238 19.89 15.88 -16.16
CA LYS A 238 19.95 16.38 -14.77
C LYS A 238 19.49 15.28 -13.80
N VAL A 239 20.30 15.03 -12.78
CA VAL A 239 20.05 14.00 -11.77
C VAL A 239 19.33 14.60 -10.58
N TYR A 240 18.21 13.96 -10.19
CA TYR A 240 17.43 14.31 -9.01
C TYR A 240 17.35 13.10 -8.05
N ALA A 241 17.28 13.37 -6.77
CA ALA A 241 17.23 12.30 -5.76
C ALA A 241 15.92 11.47 -5.79
N LYS A 242 14.79 12.08 -6.23
CA LYS A 242 13.42 11.49 -6.14
C LYS A 242 12.51 12.07 -7.23
N ASN A 243 11.35 11.41 -7.45
CA ASN A 243 10.33 11.92 -8.39
C ASN A 243 9.83 13.34 -8.03
N THR A 244 9.65 13.66 -6.75
CA THR A 244 9.14 14.99 -6.33
C THR A 244 10.00 16.14 -6.85
N PRO A 245 11.32 16.21 -6.59
CA PRO A 245 12.16 17.29 -7.14
C PRO A 245 12.25 17.24 -8.67
N THR A 246 12.10 16.10 -9.31
CA THR A 246 12.04 16.04 -10.79
C THR A 246 10.79 16.73 -11.35
N VAL A 247 9.62 16.50 -10.71
CA VAL A 247 8.37 17.17 -11.10
C VAL A 247 8.43 18.68 -10.81
N GLU A 248 9.02 19.06 -9.67
CA GLU A 248 9.23 20.45 -9.30
C GLU A 248 10.12 21.18 -10.32
N ALA A 249 11.22 20.55 -10.72
CA ALA A 249 12.13 21.08 -11.73
C ALA A 249 11.46 21.26 -13.10
N ALA A 250 10.59 20.31 -13.50
CA ALA A 250 9.79 20.45 -14.70
C ALA A 250 8.81 21.65 -14.59
N GLY A 251 8.10 21.77 -13.46
CA GLY A 251 7.20 22.91 -13.22
C GLY A 251 7.89 24.26 -13.15
N ALA A 252 9.14 24.29 -12.69
CA ALA A 252 9.99 25.49 -12.63
C ALA A 252 10.68 25.85 -13.97
N GLY A 253 10.57 24.97 -14.98
CA GLY A 253 11.27 25.16 -16.26
C GLY A 253 12.77 24.88 -16.23
N GLU A 254 13.28 24.23 -15.19
CA GLU A 254 14.67 23.80 -15.12
C GLU A 254 14.98 22.68 -16.10
N ILE A 255 13.99 21.85 -16.38
CA ILE A 255 13.99 20.78 -17.38
C ILE A 255 12.72 20.85 -18.23
N GLU A 256 12.80 20.42 -19.48
CA GLU A 256 11.62 20.34 -20.35
C GLU A 256 10.82 19.05 -20.10
N VAL A 257 11.53 17.94 -19.78
CA VAL A 257 10.92 16.61 -19.54
C VAL A 257 11.60 15.87 -18.39
N GLY A 258 10.84 14.99 -17.71
CA GLY A 258 11.37 14.14 -16.65
C GLY A 258 10.66 12.79 -16.56
N PHE A 259 11.38 11.73 -16.16
CA PHE A 259 10.84 10.37 -16.06
C PHE A 259 10.39 10.07 -14.62
N VAL A 260 9.07 10.07 -14.39
CA VAL A 260 8.48 9.99 -13.04
C VAL A 260 7.28 9.06 -12.97
N ASN A 261 6.72 8.86 -11.78
CA ASN A 261 5.39 8.30 -11.61
C ASN A 261 4.32 9.40 -11.71
N HIS A 262 3.19 9.08 -12.30
CA HIS A 262 2.12 10.04 -12.65
C HIS A 262 1.56 10.84 -11.47
N TYR A 263 1.38 10.21 -10.31
CA TYR A 263 0.65 10.79 -9.18
C TYR A 263 1.39 11.94 -8.49
N TYR A 264 2.71 12.06 -8.66
CA TYR A 264 3.47 13.15 -8.03
C TYR A 264 3.04 14.53 -8.54
N LEU A 265 2.68 14.65 -9.82
CA LEU A 265 2.21 15.91 -10.41
C LEU A 265 0.96 16.44 -9.70
N HIS A 266 -0.01 15.57 -9.40
CA HIS A 266 -1.30 15.97 -8.84
C HIS A 266 -1.20 16.65 -7.48
N ARG A 267 -0.13 16.36 -6.71
CA ARG A 267 0.15 17.05 -5.44
C ARG A 267 0.50 18.52 -5.67
N PHE A 268 1.28 18.82 -6.72
CA PHE A 268 1.60 20.21 -7.09
C PHE A 268 0.38 20.92 -7.66
N LEU A 269 -0.41 20.25 -8.47
CA LEU A 269 -1.66 20.80 -8.98
C LEU A 269 -2.68 21.08 -7.87
N LYS A 270 -2.78 20.22 -6.87
CA LYS A 270 -3.63 20.45 -5.68
C LYS A 270 -3.17 21.64 -4.86
N ALA A 271 -1.85 21.85 -4.74
CA ALA A 271 -1.27 22.95 -3.96
C ALA A 271 -1.24 24.30 -4.70
N ASN A 272 -0.99 24.28 -6.03
CA ASN A 272 -0.72 25.47 -6.83
C ASN A 272 -1.79 25.72 -7.92
N THR A 273 -2.85 24.93 -7.93
CA THR A 273 -3.91 24.97 -8.94
C THR A 273 -3.37 24.76 -10.38
N GLU A 274 -4.03 25.31 -11.39
CA GLU A 274 -3.62 25.20 -12.79
C GLU A 274 -2.38 26.01 -13.16
N THR A 275 -1.88 26.84 -12.25
CA THR A 275 -0.70 27.69 -12.50
C THR A 275 0.63 26.94 -12.46
N PHE A 276 0.65 25.67 -11.97
CA PHE A 276 1.85 24.85 -12.03
C PHE A 276 2.13 24.40 -13.46
N ALA A 277 3.24 24.86 -14.03
CA ALA A 277 3.57 24.72 -15.45
C ALA A 277 4.15 23.32 -15.79
N ALA A 278 3.53 22.24 -15.30
CA ALA A 278 3.86 20.88 -15.72
C ALA A 278 2.62 20.02 -15.92
N ARG A 279 2.72 19.02 -16.83
CA ARG A 279 1.69 17.99 -17.06
C ARG A 279 2.33 16.63 -17.29
N ASN A 280 1.55 15.57 -17.11
CA ASN A 280 1.95 14.22 -17.44
C ASN A 280 1.66 13.89 -18.91
N TYR A 281 2.59 13.23 -19.56
CA TYR A 281 2.45 12.64 -20.88
C TYR A 281 2.57 11.13 -20.76
N PHE A 282 1.50 10.43 -21.08
CA PHE A 282 1.47 8.97 -21.18
C PHE A 282 1.90 8.62 -22.60
N LEU A 283 2.95 7.82 -22.73
CA LEU A 283 3.54 7.52 -24.04
C LEU A 283 2.57 6.75 -24.94
N PRO A 284 2.16 7.29 -26.10
CA PRO A 284 1.13 6.67 -26.95
C PRO A 284 1.52 5.28 -27.46
N SER A 285 2.80 5.08 -27.82
CA SER A 285 3.30 3.78 -28.26
C SER A 285 3.46 2.77 -27.11
N GLY A 286 3.31 3.20 -25.88
CA GLY A 286 3.44 2.32 -24.71
C GLY A 286 4.84 1.76 -24.52
N GLY A 287 4.91 0.43 -24.36
CA GLY A 287 6.16 -0.26 -24.10
C GLY A 287 6.67 -0.09 -22.66
N PRO A 288 7.94 -0.47 -22.39
CA PRO A 288 8.44 -0.53 -21.01
C PRO A 288 8.55 0.83 -20.31
N GLY A 289 8.54 1.95 -21.08
CA GLY A 289 8.43 3.30 -20.54
C GLY A 289 7.07 3.65 -19.97
N SER A 290 6.04 2.85 -20.27
CA SER A 290 4.64 3.00 -19.81
C SER A 290 4.25 1.91 -18.81
N VAL A 291 5.23 1.25 -18.18
CA VAL A 291 4.95 0.19 -17.22
C VAL A 291 4.09 0.70 -16.07
N VAL A 292 3.10 -0.10 -15.69
CA VAL A 292 2.31 0.12 -14.48
C VAL A 292 2.91 -0.75 -13.38
N LEU A 293 3.43 -0.09 -12.36
CA LEU A 293 4.00 -0.72 -11.18
C LEU A 293 2.94 -0.73 -10.07
N VAL A 294 2.96 -1.73 -9.20
CA VAL A 294 2.16 -1.70 -7.98
C VAL A 294 2.96 -1.15 -6.80
N ALA A 295 2.31 -0.42 -5.92
CA ALA A 295 2.72 -0.37 -4.54
C ALA A 295 2.01 -1.52 -3.84
N GLY A 296 2.76 -2.37 -3.19
CA GLY A 296 2.21 -3.61 -2.62
C GLY A 296 2.81 -3.92 -1.26
N ALA A 297 2.26 -4.93 -0.62
CA ALA A 297 2.73 -5.38 0.69
C ALA A 297 2.69 -6.90 0.82
N GLY A 298 3.57 -7.41 1.67
CA GLY A 298 3.61 -8.80 2.11
C GLY A 298 3.67 -8.88 3.63
N ILE A 299 3.14 -9.96 4.18
CA ILE A 299 3.20 -10.28 5.62
C ILE A 299 4.48 -11.09 5.86
N LEU A 300 5.31 -10.66 6.81
CA LEU A 300 6.54 -11.38 7.13
C LEU A 300 6.22 -12.73 7.75
N ASP A 301 6.91 -13.79 7.32
CA ASP A 301 6.70 -15.13 7.89
C ASP A 301 7.10 -15.21 9.37
N ALA A 302 8.08 -14.42 9.75
CA ALA A 302 8.54 -14.25 11.15
C ALA A 302 7.52 -13.50 12.03
N SER A 303 6.46 -12.89 11.48
CA SER A 303 5.45 -12.17 12.27
C SER A 303 4.69 -13.08 13.21
N ASP A 304 4.60 -12.70 14.49
CA ASP A 304 3.73 -13.31 15.51
C ASP A 304 2.37 -12.59 15.65
N ASN A 305 2.07 -11.65 14.73
CA ASN A 305 0.86 -10.81 14.72
C ASN A 305 0.09 -10.94 13.39
N LYS A 306 0.07 -12.14 12.80
CA LYS A 306 -0.48 -12.39 11.45
C LYS A 306 -1.94 -11.99 11.31
N GLU A 307 -2.79 -12.22 12.34
CA GLU A 307 -4.21 -11.80 12.32
C GLU A 307 -4.37 -10.28 12.10
N ALA A 308 -3.59 -9.47 12.81
CA ALA A 308 -3.63 -8.03 12.64
C ALA A 308 -3.05 -7.59 11.29
N ALA A 309 -2.03 -8.28 10.81
CA ALA A 309 -1.42 -8.04 9.50
C ALA A 309 -2.41 -8.35 8.35
N GLU A 310 -3.12 -9.48 8.40
CA GLU A 310 -4.16 -9.83 7.44
C GLU A 310 -5.30 -8.81 7.45
N ARG A 311 -5.78 -8.40 8.62
CA ARG A 311 -6.81 -7.35 8.75
C ARG A 311 -6.35 -6.02 8.17
N PHE A 312 -5.07 -5.67 8.30
CA PHE A 312 -4.51 -4.50 7.65
C PHE A 312 -4.51 -4.63 6.13
N MET A 313 -4.07 -5.76 5.59
CA MET A 313 -4.10 -6.03 4.15
C MET A 313 -5.52 -5.97 3.58
N GLU A 314 -6.49 -6.61 4.25
CA GLU A 314 -7.90 -6.55 3.89
C GLU A 314 -8.47 -5.13 3.90
N PHE A 315 -8.08 -4.32 4.91
CA PHE A 315 -8.49 -2.92 5.00
C PHE A 315 -7.90 -2.09 3.85
N MET A 316 -6.62 -2.27 3.52
CA MET A 316 -5.97 -1.55 2.42
C MET A 316 -6.58 -1.90 1.05
N LEU A 317 -7.18 -3.08 0.94
CA LEU A 317 -7.95 -3.55 -0.22
C LEU A 317 -9.47 -3.32 -0.07
N SER A 318 -9.92 -2.57 0.93
CA SER A 318 -11.31 -2.17 1.05
C SER A 318 -11.66 -1.03 0.10
N THR A 319 -12.95 -0.89 -0.23
CA THR A 319 -13.45 0.25 -1.03
C THR A 319 -13.06 1.59 -0.42
N THR A 320 -13.05 1.71 0.91
CA THR A 320 -12.66 2.94 1.62
C THR A 320 -11.21 3.31 1.36
N ALA A 321 -10.29 2.37 1.54
CA ALA A 321 -8.86 2.62 1.32
C ALA A 321 -8.55 2.85 -0.16
N GLN A 322 -9.15 2.08 -1.04
CA GLN A 322 -8.97 2.22 -2.49
C GLN A 322 -9.51 3.58 -3.00
N ALA A 323 -10.65 4.04 -2.49
CA ALA A 323 -11.19 5.37 -2.79
C ALA A 323 -10.27 6.50 -2.28
N TYR A 324 -9.66 6.33 -1.10
CA TYR A 324 -8.64 7.26 -0.60
C TYR A 324 -7.45 7.35 -1.56
N PHE A 325 -6.89 6.23 -1.98
CA PHE A 325 -5.76 6.23 -2.91
C PHE A 325 -6.12 6.85 -4.26
N ALA A 326 -7.31 6.56 -4.79
CA ALA A 326 -7.77 7.12 -6.05
C ALA A 326 -7.96 8.64 -6.00
N ASN A 327 -8.53 9.18 -4.92
CA ASN A 327 -8.96 10.58 -4.86
C ASN A 327 -7.98 11.52 -4.15
N GLU A 328 -7.23 11.02 -3.15
CA GLU A 328 -6.30 11.83 -2.38
C GLU A 328 -4.85 11.66 -2.83
N VAL A 329 -4.48 10.47 -3.31
CA VAL A 329 -3.12 10.13 -3.76
C VAL A 329 -3.02 10.11 -5.27
N TYR A 330 -4.14 9.96 -5.99
CA TYR A 330 -4.21 9.84 -7.46
C TYR A 330 -3.49 8.60 -8.00
N GLU A 331 -3.50 7.52 -7.26
CA GLU A 331 -3.05 6.20 -7.70
C GLU A 331 -4.24 5.40 -8.24
N TYR A 332 -3.98 4.43 -9.10
CA TYR A 332 -5.03 3.58 -9.66
C TYR A 332 -5.48 2.57 -8.60
N PRO A 333 -6.80 2.49 -8.29
CA PRO A 333 -7.32 1.42 -7.48
C PRO A 333 -7.19 0.09 -8.22
N LEU A 334 -6.93 -0.98 -7.47
CA LEU A 334 -6.81 -2.34 -8.01
C LEU A 334 -8.04 -3.20 -7.72
N VAL A 335 -8.88 -2.78 -6.77
CA VAL A 335 -10.09 -3.50 -6.39
C VAL A 335 -11.25 -3.16 -7.32
N GLU A 336 -11.94 -4.19 -7.79
CA GLU A 336 -13.10 -4.04 -8.67
C GLU A 336 -14.19 -3.15 -8.05
N GLY A 337 -14.88 -2.36 -8.88
CA GLY A 337 -15.96 -1.48 -8.45
C GLY A 337 -15.51 -0.14 -7.84
N VAL A 338 -14.22 0.09 -7.68
CA VAL A 338 -13.68 1.39 -7.22
C VAL A 338 -13.25 2.23 -8.42
N ASN A 339 -13.80 3.43 -8.55
CA ASN A 339 -13.46 4.33 -9.63
C ASN A 339 -12.10 4.98 -9.40
N LYS A 340 -11.27 5.02 -10.45
CA LYS A 340 -10.07 5.86 -10.47
C LYS A 340 -10.44 7.36 -10.42
N SER A 341 -9.46 8.22 -10.13
CA SER A 341 -9.63 9.67 -10.31
C SER A 341 -9.99 10.00 -11.77
N TYR A 342 -10.94 10.93 -11.98
CA TYR A 342 -11.32 11.42 -13.31
C TYR A 342 -10.16 12.12 -14.04
N LEU A 343 -9.11 12.52 -13.31
CA LEU A 343 -7.90 13.14 -13.87
C LEU A 343 -6.96 12.15 -14.55
N LEU A 344 -7.18 10.85 -14.38
CA LEU A 344 -6.33 9.80 -14.92
C LEU A 344 -7.00 9.14 -16.14
N PRO A 345 -6.23 8.75 -17.17
CA PRO A 345 -6.73 7.89 -18.23
C PRO A 345 -7.11 6.51 -17.68
N ASP A 346 -7.89 5.72 -18.42
CA ASP A 346 -8.16 4.34 -18.03
C ASP A 346 -6.91 3.48 -18.18
N LEU A 347 -6.66 2.56 -17.23
CA LEU A 347 -5.51 1.64 -17.31
C LEU A 347 -5.49 0.85 -18.61
N SER A 348 -6.66 0.45 -19.10
CA SER A 348 -6.81 -0.25 -20.39
C SER A 348 -6.39 0.57 -21.62
N THR A 349 -6.27 1.89 -21.50
CA THR A 349 -5.79 2.77 -22.56
C THR A 349 -4.28 3.01 -22.53
N LEU A 350 -3.63 2.60 -21.44
CA LEU A 350 -2.18 2.63 -21.32
C LEU A 350 -1.62 1.40 -22.02
N ASN A 351 -0.87 1.59 -23.09
CA ASN A 351 -0.23 0.49 -23.81
C ASN A 351 0.94 -0.07 -22.98
N THR A 352 0.63 -0.70 -21.83
CA THR A 352 1.63 -1.28 -20.94
C THR A 352 2.28 -2.51 -21.57
N PRO A 353 3.56 -2.78 -21.29
CA PRO A 353 4.18 -4.01 -21.76
C PRO A 353 3.58 -5.23 -21.08
N ASP A 354 3.52 -6.33 -21.81
CA ASP A 354 3.15 -7.64 -21.26
C ASP A 354 4.38 -8.24 -20.54
N ILE A 355 4.51 -7.93 -19.27
CA ILE A 355 5.56 -8.46 -18.38
C ILE A 355 4.93 -8.85 -17.05
N ASP A 356 5.43 -9.94 -16.48
CA ASP A 356 5.12 -10.25 -15.09
C ASP A 356 5.84 -9.25 -14.19
N ILE A 357 5.09 -8.55 -13.34
CA ILE A 357 5.68 -7.55 -12.44
C ILE A 357 6.56 -8.17 -11.36
N SER A 358 6.44 -9.46 -11.08
CA SER A 358 7.34 -10.18 -10.18
C SER A 358 8.75 -10.31 -10.75
N ASP A 359 8.89 -10.36 -12.08
CA ASP A 359 10.19 -10.37 -12.76
C ASP A 359 10.97 -9.06 -12.57
N LEU A 360 10.32 -8.01 -12.06
CA LEU A 360 10.98 -6.73 -11.71
C LEU A 360 11.85 -6.82 -10.44
N GLY A 361 11.91 -7.98 -9.79
CA GLY A 361 12.72 -8.25 -8.59
C GLY A 361 14.23 -8.24 -8.81
N ASP A 362 14.74 -8.36 -10.05
CA ASP A 362 16.18 -8.33 -10.36
C ASP A 362 16.76 -6.90 -10.27
N VAL A 363 16.69 -6.34 -9.06
CA VAL A 363 17.16 -4.98 -8.77
C VAL A 363 18.68 -4.90 -8.75
N GLU A 364 19.36 -5.95 -8.32
CA GLU A 364 20.83 -5.97 -8.21
C GLU A 364 21.50 -5.81 -9.58
N ALA A 365 21.08 -6.60 -10.57
CA ALA A 365 21.63 -6.48 -11.92
C ALA A 365 21.27 -5.13 -12.57
N THR A 366 20.09 -4.58 -12.27
CA THR A 366 19.72 -3.23 -12.71
C THR A 366 20.61 -2.15 -12.10
N GLN A 367 20.89 -2.23 -10.80
CA GLN A 367 21.79 -1.29 -10.12
C GLN A 367 23.20 -1.40 -10.66
N LYS A 368 23.68 -2.63 -10.92
CA LYS A 368 24.97 -2.84 -11.55
C LYS A 368 25.02 -2.18 -12.94
N LEU A 369 24.01 -2.36 -13.78
CA LEU A 369 23.95 -1.73 -15.10
C LEU A 369 23.98 -0.19 -14.97
N LEU A 370 23.21 0.38 -14.02
CA LEU A 370 23.20 1.82 -13.78
C LEU A 370 24.55 2.35 -13.27
N GLN A 371 25.31 1.56 -12.49
CA GLN A 371 26.69 1.88 -12.10
C GLN A 371 27.64 1.79 -13.29
N ASP A 372 27.56 0.72 -14.07
CA ASP A 372 28.44 0.48 -15.23
C ASP A 372 28.32 1.60 -16.29
N VAL A 373 27.13 2.23 -16.42
CA VAL A 373 26.94 3.38 -17.32
C VAL A 373 27.21 4.74 -16.64
N GLY A 374 27.49 4.77 -15.32
CA GLY A 374 27.76 5.99 -14.58
C GLY A 374 26.51 6.77 -14.15
N ALA A 375 25.32 6.17 -14.18
CA ALA A 375 24.07 6.76 -13.67
C ALA A 375 23.96 6.69 -12.14
N LEU A 376 24.63 5.72 -11.51
CA LEU A 376 24.81 5.57 -10.06
C LEU A 376 26.30 5.63 -9.71
N PRO A 377 26.64 6.06 -8.45
CA PRO A 377 28.03 6.08 -7.96
C PRO A 377 28.62 4.68 -7.80
#